data_fdd908912df63e52d997e63d48e4bfef
#
_entry.id   fdd908912df63e52d997e63d48e4bfef
#
_cell.length_a   1.000
_cell.length_b   1.000
_cell.length_c   1.000
_cell.angle_alpha   90.00
_cell.angle_beta   90.00
_cell.angle_gamma   90.00
#
_symmetry.space_group_name_H-M   'P 1'
#
loop_
_entity.id
_entity.type
_entity.pdbx_description
1 polymer ?
#
loop_
_entity_poly.entity_id
_entity_poly.type
_entity_poly.pdbx_seq_one_letter_code
_entity_poly.pdbx_strand_id
1 'polypeptide(L)'
;LGVHPLVASGILPKSANLAAYSITGYSGGGKKLIAEYEAEGNLSHKAGESKAIMAPAPYALALAHKHLPEMKKYCGLENVPFFNPVLGPYYKGMAVTVAIFPNMLTKKVGPQDLTEILAKHYEGSKFVKVLPYEAAPVLFNGRLDPTVCNDTNNARIQVFGNESKIGRASCRGRV
;
A
#
# COMPACT_ATOMS: atom_id res chain seq x y z
N LEU A 1 3.29 -4.75 7.24
CA LEU A 1 3.89 -3.67 8.03
C LEU A 1 2.84 -2.83 8.77
N GLY A 2 1.86 -2.32 8.14
CA GLY A 2 1.02 -1.36 8.80
C GLY A 2 -0.26 -1.87 9.45
N VAL A 3 -0.75 -3.05 9.10
CA VAL A 3 -1.93 -3.66 9.73
C VAL A 3 -1.55 -4.39 11.02
N HIS A 4 -0.48 -5.19 10.96
CA HIS A 4 -0.04 -6.00 12.09
C HIS A 4 0.10 -5.23 13.41
N PRO A 5 0.74 -4.05 13.47
CA PRO A 5 0.84 -3.29 14.72
C PRO A 5 -0.50 -2.91 15.33
N LEU A 6 -1.49 -2.62 14.50
CA LEU A 6 -2.83 -2.26 14.95
C LEU A 6 -3.58 -3.48 15.50
N VAL A 7 -3.37 -4.66 14.90
CA VAL A 7 -3.91 -5.92 15.42
C VAL A 7 -3.19 -6.31 16.71
N ALA A 8 -1.87 -6.22 16.74
CA ALA A 8 -1.05 -6.55 17.90
C ALA A 8 -1.34 -5.65 19.11
N SER A 9 -1.68 -4.38 18.90
CA SER A 9 -2.10 -3.46 19.96
C SER A 9 -3.55 -3.68 20.43
N GLY A 10 -4.30 -4.55 19.75
CA GLY A 10 -5.73 -4.79 20.04
C GLY A 10 -6.67 -3.67 19.57
N ILE A 11 -6.15 -2.63 18.89
CA ILE A 11 -6.97 -1.51 18.39
C ILE A 11 -7.82 -1.95 17.19
N LEU A 12 -7.28 -2.83 16.36
CA LEU A 12 -7.97 -3.46 15.24
C LEU A 12 -8.21 -4.92 15.55
N PRO A 13 -9.46 -5.40 15.60
CA PRO A 13 -9.76 -6.79 15.92
C PRO A 13 -9.24 -7.72 14.80
N LYS A 14 -8.84 -8.95 15.16
CA LYS A 14 -8.39 -9.96 14.18
C LYS A 14 -9.46 -10.31 13.16
N SER A 15 -10.73 -10.20 13.55
CA SER A 15 -11.91 -10.44 12.69
C SER A 15 -12.23 -9.28 11.74
N ALA A 16 -11.47 -8.19 11.76
CA ALA A 16 -11.72 -7.04 10.88
C ALA A 16 -11.65 -7.44 9.40
N ASN A 17 -12.64 -7.02 8.63
CA ASN A 17 -12.64 -7.14 7.18
C ASN A 17 -11.95 -5.92 6.56
N LEU A 18 -10.78 -6.13 5.98
CA LEU A 18 -9.96 -5.06 5.45
C LEU A 18 -10.00 -5.02 3.93
N ALA A 19 -9.94 -3.81 3.39
CA ALA A 19 -9.67 -3.57 1.99
C ALA A 19 -8.31 -2.89 1.83
N ALA A 20 -7.48 -3.45 0.97
CA ALA A 20 -6.18 -2.90 0.60
C ALA A 20 -6.13 -2.63 -0.91
N TYR A 21 -5.64 -1.46 -1.24
CA TYR A 21 -5.38 -1.01 -2.60
C TYR A 21 -3.88 -0.80 -2.76
N SER A 22 -3.30 -1.28 -3.86
CA SER A 22 -1.88 -1.10 -4.13
C SER A 22 -1.67 -0.55 -5.53
N ILE A 23 -0.81 0.46 -5.67
CA ILE A 23 -0.25 0.84 -6.96
C ILE A 23 1.23 0.43 -6.97
N THR A 24 1.66 -0.28 -8.03
CA THR A 24 3.01 -0.87 -8.10
C THR A 24 3.60 -0.72 -9.49
N GLY A 25 4.91 -0.52 -9.56
CA GLY A 25 5.66 -0.55 -10.81
C GLY A 25 5.71 -1.96 -11.43
N TYR A 26 5.94 -2.02 -12.75
CA TYR A 26 5.86 -3.26 -13.52
C TYR A 26 7.02 -4.25 -13.25
N SER A 27 8.12 -3.80 -12.69
CA SER A 27 9.26 -4.72 -12.37
C SER A 27 8.90 -5.85 -11.41
N GLY A 28 7.85 -5.63 -10.57
CA GLY A 28 7.33 -6.65 -9.65
C GLY A 28 6.74 -7.90 -10.33
N GLY A 29 6.38 -7.80 -11.60
CA GLY A 29 5.90 -8.92 -12.42
C GLY A 29 7.01 -9.78 -13.04
N GLY A 30 8.29 -9.42 -12.80
CA GLY A 30 9.46 -10.14 -13.27
C GLY A 30 9.77 -9.92 -14.76
N LYS A 31 10.76 -10.65 -15.26
CA LYS A 31 11.36 -10.42 -16.58
C LYS A 31 10.36 -10.36 -17.74
N LYS A 32 9.32 -11.20 -17.70
CA LYS A 32 8.31 -11.23 -18.77
C LYS A 32 7.53 -9.93 -18.84
N LEU A 33 7.06 -9.44 -17.69
CA LEU A 33 6.31 -8.19 -17.64
C LEU A 33 7.19 -6.96 -17.93
N ILE A 34 8.44 -6.98 -17.48
CA ILE A 34 9.42 -5.93 -17.84
C ILE A 34 9.59 -5.87 -19.35
N ALA A 35 9.84 -7.00 -20.02
CA ALA A 35 9.99 -7.05 -21.46
C ALA A 35 8.73 -6.58 -22.21
N GLU A 36 7.56 -6.88 -21.68
CA GLU A 36 6.28 -6.42 -22.25
C GLU A 36 6.15 -4.88 -22.19
N TYR A 37 6.49 -4.27 -21.04
CA TYR A 37 6.42 -2.83 -20.85
C TYR A 37 7.49 -2.07 -21.61
N GLU A 38 8.68 -2.65 -21.80
CA GLU A 38 9.83 -2.01 -22.44
C GLU A 38 9.96 -2.32 -23.93
N ALA A 39 9.09 -3.17 -24.49
CA ALA A 39 9.08 -3.43 -25.93
C ALA A 39 8.70 -2.18 -26.72
N GLU A 40 9.40 -1.96 -27.85
CA GLU A 40 9.17 -0.82 -28.73
C GLU A 40 7.71 -0.78 -29.21
N GLY A 41 7.11 0.40 -29.15
CA GLY A 41 5.73 0.64 -29.55
C GLY A 41 4.66 0.20 -28.55
N ASN A 42 5.03 -0.38 -27.39
CA ASN A 42 4.06 -0.75 -26.36
C ASN A 42 3.62 0.42 -25.47
N LEU A 43 4.32 1.54 -25.50
CA LEU A 43 4.00 2.75 -24.74
C LEU A 43 3.04 3.66 -25.51
N SER A 44 1.89 3.14 -25.93
CA SER A 44 0.86 3.94 -26.60
C SER A 44 -0.09 4.58 -25.58
N HIS A 45 -0.44 5.84 -25.82
CA HIS A 45 -1.44 6.60 -25.05
C HIS A 45 -2.82 6.63 -25.70
N LYS A 46 -2.98 6.01 -26.89
CA LYS A 46 -4.23 6.09 -27.65
C LYS A 46 -5.27 5.14 -27.08
N ALA A 47 -6.42 5.69 -26.74
CA ALA A 47 -7.56 4.89 -26.26
C ALA A 47 -7.98 3.86 -27.31
N GLY A 48 -8.25 2.63 -26.88
CA GLY A 48 -8.70 1.55 -27.76
C GLY A 48 -7.58 0.78 -28.48
N GLU A 49 -6.32 1.17 -28.38
CA GLU A 49 -5.21 0.33 -28.82
C GLU A 49 -4.95 -0.78 -27.78
N SER A 50 -4.86 -2.03 -28.23
CA SER A 50 -4.62 -3.20 -27.37
C SER A 50 -3.27 -3.17 -26.62
N LYS A 51 -2.42 -2.22 -26.95
CA LYS A 51 -1.09 -1.99 -26.38
C LYS A 51 -1.01 -0.75 -25.50
N ALA A 52 -2.15 -0.19 -25.07
CA ALA A 52 -2.18 1.00 -24.21
C ALA A 52 -1.80 0.66 -22.75
N ILE A 53 -0.58 0.15 -22.52
CA ILE A 53 -0.07 -0.20 -21.20
C ILE A 53 0.37 1.01 -20.36
N MET A 54 0.24 2.20 -20.89
CA MET A 54 0.49 3.46 -20.15
C MET A 54 -0.62 3.82 -19.18
N ALA A 55 -1.77 3.16 -19.25
CA ALA A 55 -2.84 3.33 -18.26
C ALA A 55 -2.60 2.46 -17.03
N PRO A 56 -2.90 2.94 -15.81
CA PRO A 56 -2.92 2.09 -14.62
C PRO A 56 -3.90 0.93 -14.82
N ALA A 57 -3.43 -0.30 -14.57
CA ALA A 57 -4.19 -1.51 -14.85
C ALA A 57 -4.45 -2.34 -13.59
N PRO A 58 -5.68 -2.38 -13.06
CA PRO A 58 -6.06 -3.33 -12.03
C PRO A 58 -5.85 -4.78 -12.52
N TYR A 59 -5.29 -5.62 -11.68
CA TYR A 59 -5.04 -7.02 -12.02
C TYR A 59 -5.46 -7.95 -10.87
N ALA A 60 -5.26 -9.27 -11.02
CA ALA A 60 -5.74 -10.28 -10.09
C ALA A 60 -7.26 -10.17 -9.82
N LEU A 61 -8.04 -9.90 -10.86
CA LEU A 61 -9.49 -9.61 -10.78
C LEU A 61 -10.33 -10.80 -10.26
N ALA A 62 -9.78 -12.02 -10.27
CA ALA A 62 -10.39 -13.17 -9.62
C ALA A 62 -10.31 -13.15 -8.09
N LEU A 63 -9.74 -12.08 -7.51
CA LEU A 63 -9.53 -11.90 -6.07
C LEU A 63 -8.74 -13.06 -5.40
N ALA A 64 -7.90 -13.73 -6.17
CA ALA A 64 -7.07 -14.88 -5.76
C ALA A 64 -5.57 -14.56 -5.87
N HIS A 65 -5.16 -13.35 -5.46
CA HIS A 65 -3.76 -12.96 -5.51
C HIS A 65 -2.88 -13.82 -4.59
N LYS A 66 -1.72 -14.25 -5.08
CA LYS A 66 -0.79 -15.14 -4.36
C LYS A 66 -0.36 -14.66 -2.97
N HIS A 67 -0.38 -13.34 -2.72
CA HIS A 67 0.00 -12.75 -1.43
C HIS A 67 -1.14 -12.71 -0.39
N LEU A 68 -2.37 -13.08 -0.74
CA LEU A 68 -3.49 -13.06 0.21
C LEU A 68 -3.28 -13.94 1.44
N PRO A 69 -2.78 -15.18 1.32
CA PRO A 69 -2.46 -16.01 2.50
C PRO A 69 -1.39 -15.38 3.39
N GLU A 70 -0.38 -14.75 2.79
CA GLU A 70 0.68 -14.06 3.52
C GLU A 70 0.12 -12.82 4.24
N MET A 71 -0.72 -12.03 3.57
CA MET A 71 -1.37 -10.86 4.18
C MET A 71 -2.20 -11.27 5.39
N LYS A 72 -3.02 -12.31 5.27
CA LYS A 72 -3.78 -12.86 6.40
C LYS A 72 -2.86 -13.27 7.54
N LYS A 73 -1.87 -14.13 7.28
CA LYS A 73 -0.97 -14.70 8.27
C LYS A 73 -0.16 -13.64 8.99
N TYR A 74 0.55 -12.79 8.24
CA TYR A 74 1.49 -11.82 8.83
C TYR A 74 0.82 -10.57 9.39
N CYS A 75 -0.42 -10.28 8.99
CA CYS A 75 -1.21 -9.25 9.67
C CYS A 75 -1.90 -9.76 10.93
N GLY A 76 -1.97 -11.07 11.15
CA GLY A 76 -2.65 -11.68 12.29
C GLY A 76 -4.18 -11.65 12.14
N LEU A 77 -4.69 -11.67 10.90
CA LEU A 77 -6.12 -11.59 10.60
C LEU A 77 -6.77 -12.98 10.56
N GLU A 78 -8.01 -13.05 10.97
CA GLU A 78 -8.87 -14.24 10.81
C GLU A 78 -9.46 -14.32 9.41
N ASN A 79 -9.70 -13.17 8.77
CA ASN A 79 -10.27 -13.07 7.44
C ASN A 79 -9.20 -12.71 6.41
N VAL A 80 -9.36 -13.23 5.18
CA VAL A 80 -8.54 -12.81 4.04
C VAL A 80 -8.96 -11.40 3.64
N PRO A 81 -8.03 -10.43 3.55
CA PRO A 81 -8.39 -9.07 3.15
C PRO A 81 -8.79 -9.02 1.66
N PHE A 82 -9.68 -8.11 1.32
CA PHE A 82 -9.85 -7.71 -0.08
C PHE A 82 -8.57 -6.99 -0.55
N PHE A 83 -8.02 -7.40 -1.68
CA PHE A 83 -6.81 -6.80 -2.22
C PHE A 83 -6.98 -6.45 -3.68
N ASN A 84 -6.85 -5.17 -3.99
CA ASN A 84 -6.93 -4.64 -5.34
C ASN A 84 -5.57 -4.04 -5.75
N PRO A 85 -4.69 -4.83 -6.39
CA PRO A 85 -3.44 -4.34 -6.93
C PRO A 85 -3.63 -3.70 -8.30
N VAL A 86 -2.87 -2.65 -8.56
CA VAL A 86 -2.87 -1.88 -9.82
C VAL A 86 -1.44 -1.75 -10.31
N LEU A 87 -1.18 -2.16 -11.54
CA LEU A 87 0.07 -1.86 -12.23
C LEU A 87 0.07 -0.40 -12.69
N GLY A 88 1.16 0.30 -12.34
CA GLY A 88 1.44 1.63 -12.88
C GLY A 88 2.51 1.57 -13.97
N PRO A 89 2.51 2.51 -14.93
CA PRO A 89 3.45 2.53 -16.05
C PRO A 89 4.81 3.13 -15.63
N TYR A 90 5.39 2.63 -14.55
CA TYR A 90 6.72 3.01 -14.07
C TYR A 90 7.46 1.74 -13.60
N TYR A 91 8.79 1.78 -13.66
CA TYR A 91 9.63 0.60 -13.47
C TYR A 91 9.46 -0.03 -12.08
N LYS A 92 9.71 0.70 -11.01
CA LYS A 92 9.68 0.19 -9.63
C LYS A 92 9.12 1.20 -8.63
N GLY A 93 8.70 0.69 -7.49
CA GLY A 93 8.07 1.42 -6.40
C GLY A 93 6.67 0.88 -6.13
N MET A 94 6.20 1.05 -4.91
CA MET A 94 4.89 0.57 -4.51
C MET A 94 4.31 1.43 -3.38
N ALA A 95 3.06 1.79 -3.51
CA ALA A 95 2.27 2.35 -2.42
C ALA A 95 1.08 1.43 -2.13
N VAL A 96 0.91 1.05 -0.87
CA VAL A 96 -0.23 0.25 -0.41
C VAL A 96 -1.08 1.07 0.52
N THR A 97 -2.33 1.25 0.19
CA THR A 97 -3.32 1.94 1.02
C THR A 97 -4.29 0.94 1.63
N VAL A 98 -4.55 1.07 2.91
CA VAL A 98 -5.54 0.29 3.65
C VAL A 98 -6.56 1.25 4.23
N ALA A 99 -7.83 1.06 3.90
CA ALA A 99 -8.92 1.83 4.48
C ALA A 99 -9.27 1.27 5.87
N ILE A 100 -9.33 2.16 6.85
CA ILE A 100 -9.76 1.84 8.21
C ILE A 100 -10.89 2.80 8.57
N PHE A 101 -12.04 2.26 8.92
CA PHE A 101 -13.16 3.05 9.39
C PHE A 101 -13.20 3.05 10.92
N PRO A 102 -13.58 4.15 11.57
CA PRO A 102 -13.63 4.24 13.04
C PRO A 102 -14.46 3.14 13.70
N ASN A 103 -15.54 2.70 13.06
CA ASN A 103 -16.39 1.61 13.55
C ASN A 103 -15.78 0.21 13.45
N MET A 104 -14.64 0.07 12.78
CA MET A 104 -13.85 -1.18 12.76
C MET A 104 -12.92 -1.29 13.97
N LEU A 105 -12.72 -0.21 14.70
CA LEU A 105 -11.79 -0.14 15.82
C LEU A 105 -12.47 -0.52 17.12
N THR A 106 -11.71 -1.12 18.04
CA THR A 106 -12.21 -1.57 19.34
C THR A 106 -12.53 -0.44 20.32
N LYS A 107 -11.99 0.75 20.05
CA LYS A 107 -12.26 1.98 20.78
C LYS A 107 -12.13 3.20 19.87
N LYS A 108 -12.71 4.32 20.29
CA LYS A 108 -12.61 5.59 19.54
C LYS A 108 -11.17 6.13 19.60
N VAL A 109 -10.53 6.18 18.45
CA VAL A 109 -9.19 6.77 18.27
C VAL A 109 -9.16 7.53 16.95
N GLY A 110 -8.31 8.56 16.90
CA GLY A 110 -8.09 9.38 15.69
C GLY A 110 -6.88 8.93 14.88
N PRO A 111 -6.61 9.61 13.76
CA PRO A 111 -5.44 9.34 12.92
C PRO A 111 -4.11 9.54 13.66
N GLN A 112 -4.05 10.52 14.56
CA GLN A 112 -2.87 10.80 15.39
C GLN A 112 -2.55 9.60 16.30
N ASP A 113 -3.57 9.05 17.00
CA ASP A 113 -3.38 7.91 17.89
C ASP A 113 -2.87 6.67 17.12
N LEU A 114 -3.39 6.43 15.91
CA LEU A 114 -2.91 5.33 15.06
C LEU A 114 -1.47 5.55 14.61
N THR A 115 -1.08 6.79 14.34
CA THR A 115 0.31 7.15 14.03
C THR A 115 1.23 6.83 15.20
N GLU A 116 0.84 7.16 16.42
CA GLU A 116 1.61 6.89 17.64
C GLU A 116 1.76 5.39 17.91
N ILE A 117 0.69 4.61 17.73
CA ILE A 117 0.75 3.14 17.86
C ILE A 117 1.76 2.55 16.86
N LEU A 118 1.73 3.01 15.61
CA LEU A 118 2.66 2.56 14.57
C LEU A 118 4.09 3.00 14.90
N ALA A 119 4.30 4.24 15.30
CA ALA A 119 5.60 4.80 15.64
C ALA A 119 6.23 4.04 16.81
N LYS A 120 5.46 3.77 17.86
CA LYS A 120 5.91 2.97 19.00
C LYS A 120 6.29 1.55 18.60
N HIS A 121 5.51 0.91 17.73
CA HIS A 121 5.80 -0.46 17.27
C HIS A 121 7.11 -0.54 16.47
N TYR A 122 7.43 0.49 15.69
CA TYR A 122 8.63 0.53 14.86
C TYR A 122 9.75 1.38 15.45
N GLU A 123 9.66 1.74 16.73
CA GLU A 123 10.73 2.42 17.44
C GLU A 123 12.03 1.61 17.36
N GLY A 124 13.15 2.27 17.03
CA GLY A 124 14.43 1.62 16.79
C GLY A 124 14.57 0.87 15.48
N SER A 125 13.53 0.75 14.65
CA SER A 125 13.64 0.10 13.35
C SER A 125 14.55 0.89 12.41
N LYS A 126 15.54 0.20 11.84
CA LYS A 126 16.49 0.81 10.88
C LYS A 126 15.80 1.16 9.55
N PHE A 127 14.89 0.32 9.08
CA PHE A 127 14.36 0.39 7.72
C PHE A 127 12.89 0.81 7.63
N VAL A 128 12.14 0.77 8.73
CA VAL A 128 10.75 1.20 8.73
C VAL A 128 10.66 2.57 9.39
N LYS A 129 10.13 3.54 8.66
CA LYS A 129 9.91 4.90 9.15
C LYS A 129 8.42 5.21 9.18
N VAL A 130 7.91 5.51 10.34
CA VAL A 130 6.56 6.05 10.50
C VAL A 130 6.68 7.57 10.48
N LEU A 131 5.98 8.19 9.52
CA LEU A 131 6.00 9.65 9.39
C LEU A 131 4.99 10.26 10.38
N PRO A 132 5.27 11.46 10.89
CA PRO A 132 4.28 12.18 11.70
C PRO A 132 2.95 12.33 10.94
N TYR A 133 1.86 12.38 11.70
CA TYR A 133 0.56 12.73 11.14
C TYR A 133 0.65 14.11 10.47
N GLU A 134 0.00 14.27 9.32
CA GLU A 134 0.06 15.50 8.50
C GLU A 134 1.43 15.86 7.90
N ALA A 135 2.43 14.97 7.98
CA ALA A 135 3.70 15.22 7.29
C ALA A 135 3.50 15.32 5.78
N ALA A 136 3.88 16.47 5.21
CA ALA A 136 3.86 16.71 3.77
C ALA A 136 4.97 16.02 2.94
N PRO A 137 6.09 15.53 3.50
CA PRO A 137 7.31 15.23 2.74
C PRO A 137 7.22 14.04 1.77
N VAL A 138 6.15 13.26 1.80
CA VAL A 138 5.91 12.18 0.82
C VAL A 138 4.92 12.56 -0.26
N LEU A 139 4.40 13.79 -0.20
CA LEU A 139 3.38 14.26 -1.11
C LEU A 139 3.97 15.18 -2.17
N PHE A 140 3.87 14.79 -3.43
CA PHE A 140 4.12 15.68 -4.55
C PHE A 140 2.80 16.37 -4.94
N ASN A 141 2.70 17.68 -4.68
CA ASN A 141 1.48 18.45 -4.92
C ASN A 141 0.20 17.77 -4.34
N GLY A 142 0.27 17.32 -3.09
CA GLY A 142 -0.84 16.63 -2.42
C GLY A 142 -1.06 15.17 -2.86
N ARG A 143 -0.15 14.59 -3.64
CA ARG A 143 -0.22 13.20 -4.11
C ARG A 143 0.85 12.35 -3.48
N LEU A 144 0.51 11.11 -3.14
CA LEU A 144 1.47 10.14 -2.65
C LEU A 144 2.34 9.65 -3.81
N ASP A 145 3.65 9.77 -3.66
CA ASP A 145 4.62 9.24 -4.62
C ASP A 145 4.98 7.79 -4.27
N PRO A 146 4.60 6.80 -5.09
CA PRO A 146 4.92 5.39 -4.85
C PRO A 146 6.41 5.09 -5.01
N THR A 147 7.20 5.99 -5.58
CA THR A 147 8.62 5.80 -5.88
C THR A 147 9.56 6.35 -4.79
N VAL A 148 9.04 7.05 -3.80
CA VAL A 148 9.81 7.80 -2.79
C VAL A 148 10.83 6.94 -2.01
N CYS A 149 10.66 5.64 -1.97
CA CYS A 149 11.58 4.71 -1.32
C CYS A 149 12.46 3.92 -2.31
N ASN A 150 12.40 4.23 -3.62
CA ASN A 150 13.22 3.52 -4.62
C ASN A 150 14.71 3.64 -4.29
N ASP A 151 15.46 2.62 -4.70
CA ASP A 151 16.91 2.49 -4.48
C ASP A 151 17.32 2.47 -3.00
N THR A 152 16.36 2.20 -2.12
CA THR A 152 16.59 2.02 -0.69
C THR A 152 16.00 0.70 -0.18
N ASN A 153 16.40 0.29 1.03
CA ASN A 153 15.74 -0.79 1.76
C ASN A 153 14.62 -0.25 2.69
N ASN A 154 14.29 1.03 2.58
CA ASN A 154 13.35 1.66 3.49
C ASN A 154 11.90 1.37 3.10
N ALA A 155 11.05 1.38 4.12
CA ALA A 155 9.61 1.48 3.99
C ALA A 155 9.13 2.70 4.81
N ARG A 156 8.26 3.52 4.23
CA ARG A 156 7.62 4.63 4.92
C ARG A 156 6.15 4.30 5.16
N ILE A 157 5.67 4.61 6.35
CA ILE A 157 4.27 4.44 6.74
C ILE A 157 3.74 5.82 7.10
N GLN A 158 2.59 6.17 6.56
CA GLN A 158 1.90 7.41 6.89
C GLN A 158 0.41 7.15 7.10
N VAL A 159 -0.18 7.81 8.08
CA VAL A 159 -1.62 7.80 8.33
C VAL A 159 -2.19 9.09 7.76
N PHE A 160 -3.29 8.97 7.04
CA PHE A 160 -4.10 10.08 6.56
C PHE A 160 -5.50 9.93 7.12
N GLY A 161 -6.22 11.00 7.24
CA GLY A 161 -7.61 10.89 7.60
C GLY A 161 -8.17 12.12 8.27
N ASN A 162 -9.38 11.97 8.73
CA ASN A 162 -10.11 12.90 9.55
C ASN A 162 -10.89 12.11 10.61
N GLU A 163 -11.65 12.78 11.45
CA GLU A 163 -12.42 12.12 12.54
C GLU A 163 -13.43 11.06 12.05
N SER A 164 -13.89 11.16 10.80
CA SER A 164 -14.88 10.24 10.23
C SER A 164 -14.30 9.12 9.38
N LYS A 165 -13.05 9.27 8.91
CA LYS A 165 -12.37 8.31 8.01
C LYS A 165 -10.87 8.32 8.24
N ILE A 166 -10.27 7.14 8.30
CA ILE A 166 -8.83 6.99 8.44
C ILE A 166 -8.34 6.17 7.25
N GLY A 167 -7.46 6.76 6.46
CA GLY A 167 -6.72 6.09 5.41
C GLY A 167 -5.26 5.94 5.82
N ARG A 168 -4.65 4.86 5.40
CA ARG A 168 -3.23 4.62 5.63
C ARG A 168 -2.53 4.20 4.35
N ALA A 169 -1.40 4.84 4.07
CA ALA A 169 -0.54 4.44 2.97
C ALA A 169 0.82 4.00 3.49
N SER A 170 1.39 3.00 2.84
CA SER A 170 2.76 2.54 3.03
C SER A 170 3.47 2.53 1.69
N CYS A 171 4.58 3.23 1.59
CA CYS A 171 5.46 3.19 0.41
C CYS A 171 6.63 2.26 0.69
N ARG A 172 7.00 1.44 -0.29
CA ARG A 172 8.09 0.46 -0.19
C ARG A 172 9.01 0.58 -1.39
N GLY A 173 10.34 0.62 -1.13
CA GLY A 173 11.35 0.89 -2.16
C GLY A 173 11.77 -0.30 -3.02
N ARG A 174 11.54 -1.54 -2.59
CA ARG A 174 11.95 -2.73 -3.33
C ARG A 174 10.78 -3.69 -3.53
N VAL A 175 10.53 -4.01 -4.78
CA VAL A 175 9.74 -5.15 -5.20
C VAL A 175 10.68 -6.16 -5.84
#